data_4ee5ad65cdac9c4a83c5bca021f93b02
#
_entry.id   4ee5ad65cdac9c4a83c5bca021f93b02
#
_cell.length_a   1.000
_cell.length_b   1.000
_cell.length_c   1.000
_cell.angle_alpha   90.00
_cell.angle_beta   90.00
_cell.angle_gamma   90.00
#
_symmetry.space_group_name_H-M   'P 1'
#
loop_
_entity.id
_entity.type
_entity.pdbx_description
1 polymer ?
#
loop_
_entity_poly.entity_id
_entity_poly.type
_entity_poly.pdbx_seq_one_letter_code
_entity_poly.pdbx_strand_id
1 'polypeptide(L)'
;YWLAICIGYCFGSVLYGYEIPRIVKKINICELSDDGNPGTYNAFRYGGFICGISVLIAELLKGFIPVFFSAKYIGRESVLFALVMAAPVMGHAFSVYYFYMKFRMKYINREKNMPHVFADGNTGGKAIAVSFGVMLGLYPDTMPLTILIACYLFFSLILRIKSHARRTIITFGSVIALSLFFVKEKSVIFGIIIISFIVI
;
A
#
# COMPACT_ATOMS: atom_id res chain seq x y z
N TYR A 1 18.63 -7.13 7.96
CA TYR A 1 17.22 -6.75 8.10
C TYR A 1 17.03 -5.24 8.22
N TRP A 2 17.76 -4.51 9.08
CA TRP A 2 17.57 -3.07 9.29
C TRP A 2 17.68 -2.27 8.01
N LEU A 3 18.70 -2.52 7.19
CA LEU A 3 18.84 -1.87 5.89
C LEU A 3 17.66 -2.18 4.96
N ALA A 4 17.19 -3.43 4.93
CA ALA A 4 16.05 -3.84 4.12
C ALA A 4 14.75 -3.14 4.57
N ILE A 5 14.56 -2.96 5.89
CA ILE A 5 13.43 -2.21 6.45
C ILE A 5 13.49 -0.74 5.99
N CYS A 6 14.64 -0.09 6.12
CA CYS A 6 14.82 1.30 5.68
C CYS A 6 14.55 1.46 4.18
N ILE A 7 15.13 0.57 3.35
CA ILE A 7 14.92 0.58 1.90
C ILE A 7 13.43 0.34 1.58
N GLY A 8 12.81 -0.66 2.19
CA GLY A 8 11.39 -0.95 1.99
C GLY A 8 10.49 0.22 2.34
N TYR A 9 10.75 0.90 3.45
CA TYR A 9 10.03 2.10 3.86
C TYR A 9 10.21 3.26 2.87
N CYS A 10 11.43 3.52 2.42
CA CYS A 10 11.70 4.56 1.42
C CYS A 10 11.00 4.27 0.09
N PHE A 11 11.05 3.03 -0.41
CA PHE A 11 10.32 2.61 -1.60
C PHE A 11 8.80 2.79 -1.42
N GLY A 12 8.28 2.38 -0.28
CA GLY A 12 6.88 2.56 0.08
C GLY A 12 6.44 4.01 0.11
N SER A 13 7.31 4.92 0.53
CA SER A 13 7.00 6.34 0.73
C SER A 13 6.72 7.10 -0.57
N VAL A 14 7.14 6.59 -1.74
CA VAL A 14 6.81 7.21 -3.02
C VAL A 14 5.34 6.97 -3.35
N LEU A 15 4.56 8.04 -3.52
CA LEU A 15 3.12 7.97 -3.82
C LEU A 15 2.88 8.03 -5.34
N TYR A 16 3.02 6.89 -6.01
CA TYR A 16 2.83 6.80 -7.46
C TYR A 16 1.41 7.19 -7.90
N GLY A 17 0.41 6.92 -7.06
CA GLY A 17 -0.95 7.36 -7.31
C GLY A 17 -1.13 8.88 -7.32
N TYR A 18 -0.21 9.64 -6.71
CA TYR A 18 -0.15 11.09 -6.78
C TYR A 18 0.69 11.56 -7.98
N GLU A 19 1.90 10.98 -8.15
CA GLU A 19 2.88 11.47 -9.12
C GLU A 19 2.53 11.12 -10.57
N ILE A 20 2.12 9.87 -10.86
CA ILE A 20 1.86 9.43 -12.24
C ILE A 20 0.72 10.23 -12.90
N PRO A 21 -0.45 10.44 -12.26
CA PRO A 21 -1.50 11.27 -12.86
C PRO A 21 -1.08 12.72 -13.07
N ARG A 22 -0.28 13.25 -12.17
CA ARG A 22 0.26 14.62 -12.27
C ARG A 22 1.20 14.79 -13.46
N ILE A 23 2.08 13.80 -13.69
CA ILE A 23 3.05 13.85 -14.80
C ILE A 23 2.36 13.57 -16.14
N VAL A 24 1.54 12.51 -16.22
CA VAL A 24 0.97 12.02 -17.48
C VAL A 24 -0.24 12.83 -17.93
N LYS A 25 -1.10 13.26 -17.00
CA LYS A 25 -2.37 13.93 -17.29
C LYS A 25 -2.42 15.37 -16.79
N LYS A 26 -1.41 15.83 -16.04
CA LYS A 26 -1.38 17.14 -15.39
C LYS A 26 -2.59 17.38 -14.46
N ILE A 27 -3.10 16.31 -13.83
CA ILE A 27 -4.22 16.36 -12.88
C ILE A 27 -3.76 15.98 -11.49
N ASN A 28 -4.39 16.55 -10.46
CA ASN A 28 -4.24 16.15 -9.08
C ASN A 28 -5.47 15.31 -8.69
N ILE A 29 -5.31 13.97 -8.69
CA ILE A 29 -6.43 13.08 -8.39
C ILE A 29 -6.92 13.18 -6.95
N CYS A 30 -6.07 13.65 -6.04
CA CYS A 30 -6.46 13.85 -4.66
C CYS A 30 -7.46 15.00 -4.51
N GLU A 31 -7.37 16.04 -5.35
CA GLU A 31 -8.35 17.14 -5.40
C GLU A 31 -9.66 16.74 -6.10
N LEU A 32 -9.56 15.80 -7.06
CA LEU A 32 -10.71 15.33 -7.82
C LEU A 32 -11.50 14.22 -7.09
N SER A 33 -10.88 13.54 -6.14
CA SER A 33 -11.48 12.39 -5.46
C SER A 33 -12.17 12.78 -4.17
N ASP A 34 -13.32 12.15 -3.89
CA ASP A 34 -14.14 12.41 -2.71
C ASP A 34 -13.41 12.08 -1.40
N ASP A 35 -12.45 11.13 -1.44
CA ASP A 35 -11.69 10.67 -0.28
C ASP A 35 -10.24 11.18 -0.22
N GLY A 36 -9.85 12.05 -1.15
CA GLY A 36 -8.50 12.62 -1.21
C GLY A 36 -7.37 11.59 -1.36
N ASN A 37 -7.67 10.33 -1.64
CA ASN A 37 -6.71 9.24 -1.60
C ASN A 37 -5.92 9.10 -2.91
N PRO A 38 -4.57 9.15 -2.88
CA PRO A 38 -3.72 8.92 -4.05
C PRO A 38 -3.60 7.42 -4.38
N GLY A 39 -4.72 6.73 -4.53
CA GLY A 39 -4.77 5.30 -4.74
C GLY A 39 -5.05 4.89 -6.18
N THR A 40 -4.76 3.62 -6.49
CA THR A 40 -4.98 3.00 -7.80
C THR A 40 -6.42 3.18 -8.31
N TYR A 41 -7.43 3.02 -7.44
CA TYR A 41 -8.83 3.21 -7.82
C TYR A 41 -9.11 4.60 -8.37
N ASN A 42 -8.65 5.65 -7.69
CA ASN A 42 -8.82 7.02 -8.13
C ASN A 42 -8.00 7.32 -9.39
N ALA A 43 -6.82 6.68 -9.55
CA ALA A 43 -6.05 6.79 -10.78
C ALA A 43 -6.80 6.21 -12.00
N PHE A 44 -7.50 5.08 -11.85
CA PHE A 44 -8.38 4.57 -12.90
C PHE A 44 -9.56 5.49 -13.18
N ARG A 45 -10.24 5.95 -12.11
CA ARG A 45 -11.47 6.74 -12.22
C ARG A 45 -11.25 8.10 -12.89
N TYR A 46 -10.19 8.81 -12.49
CA TYR A 46 -9.93 10.19 -12.93
C TYR A 46 -8.81 10.31 -13.96
N GLY A 47 -7.81 9.43 -13.89
CA GLY A 47 -6.67 9.42 -14.83
C GLY A 47 -6.91 8.56 -16.08
N GLY A 48 -7.93 7.68 -16.05
CA GLY A 48 -8.23 6.72 -17.12
C GLY A 48 -7.39 5.44 -17.03
N PHE A 49 -7.64 4.52 -17.98
CA PHE A 49 -7.10 3.16 -17.92
C PHE A 49 -5.57 3.10 -17.90
N ILE A 50 -4.89 3.81 -18.79
CA ILE A 50 -3.42 3.78 -18.88
C ILE A 50 -2.78 4.31 -17.59
N CYS A 51 -3.31 5.41 -17.06
CA CYS A 51 -2.83 5.98 -15.80
C CYS A 51 -3.07 5.01 -14.63
N GLY A 52 -4.27 4.43 -14.54
CA GLY A 52 -4.62 3.48 -13.48
C GLY A 52 -3.76 2.22 -13.49
N ILE A 53 -3.50 1.63 -14.68
CA ILE A 53 -2.64 0.43 -14.78
C ILE A 53 -1.18 0.75 -14.44
N SER A 54 -0.68 1.93 -14.85
CA SER A 54 0.68 2.36 -14.50
C SER A 54 0.84 2.53 -12.98
N VAL A 55 -0.13 3.14 -12.34
CA VAL A 55 -0.15 3.27 -10.87
C VAL A 55 -0.23 1.90 -10.20
N LEU A 56 -1.11 1.01 -10.67
CA LEU A 56 -1.24 -0.34 -10.12
C LEU A 56 0.08 -1.09 -10.17
N ILE A 57 0.74 -1.12 -11.33
CA ILE A 57 2.03 -1.80 -11.50
C ILE A 57 3.08 -1.21 -10.58
N ALA A 58 3.20 0.12 -10.51
CA ALA A 58 4.16 0.78 -9.66
C ALA A 58 3.92 0.51 -8.16
N GLU A 59 2.64 0.51 -7.72
CA GLU A 59 2.27 0.20 -6.35
C GLU A 59 2.53 -1.28 -5.98
N LEU A 60 2.30 -2.21 -6.91
CA LEU A 60 2.66 -3.62 -6.74
C LEU A 60 4.18 -3.79 -6.64
N LEU A 61 4.94 -3.19 -7.56
CA LEU A 61 6.39 -3.32 -7.61
C LEU A 61 7.07 -2.77 -6.36
N LYS A 62 6.61 -1.66 -5.81
CA LYS A 62 7.20 -1.10 -4.60
C LYS A 62 6.99 -1.97 -3.35
N GLY A 63 5.94 -2.76 -3.29
CA GLY A 63 5.76 -3.80 -2.28
C GLY A 63 6.59 -5.05 -2.58
N PHE A 64 6.57 -5.51 -3.83
CA PHE A 64 7.22 -6.71 -4.30
C PHE A 64 8.74 -6.66 -4.19
N ILE A 65 9.38 -5.64 -4.76
CA ILE A 65 10.83 -5.58 -4.90
C ILE A 65 11.57 -5.73 -3.55
N PRO A 66 11.31 -4.89 -2.53
CA PRO A 66 12.06 -4.99 -1.28
C PRO A 66 11.83 -6.32 -0.55
N VAL A 67 10.61 -6.86 -0.60
CA VAL A 67 10.29 -8.12 0.08
C VAL A 67 10.90 -9.32 -0.65
N PHE A 68 10.79 -9.39 -1.98
CA PHE A 68 11.34 -10.47 -2.77
C PHE A 68 12.85 -10.59 -2.62
N PHE A 69 13.57 -9.49 -2.76
CA PHE A 69 15.02 -9.52 -2.60
C PHE A 69 15.44 -9.82 -1.16
N SER A 70 14.73 -9.31 -0.16
CA SER A 70 15.01 -9.65 1.24
C SER A 70 14.74 -11.13 1.55
N ALA A 71 13.62 -11.67 1.07
CA ALA A 71 13.31 -13.10 1.23
C ALA A 71 14.35 -13.99 0.58
N LYS A 72 14.85 -13.60 -0.61
CA LYS A 72 15.82 -14.37 -1.37
C LYS A 72 17.24 -14.33 -0.78
N TYR A 73 17.70 -13.16 -0.31
CA TYR A 73 19.11 -12.95 0.06
C TYR A 73 19.36 -12.89 1.56
N ILE A 74 18.37 -12.55 2.37
CA ILE A 74 18.49 -12.39 3.82
C ILE A 74 17.81 -13.56 4.56
N GLY A 75 16.78 -14.15 3.95
CA GLY A 75 15.95 -15.21 4.54
C GLY A 75 14.70 -14.67 5.25
N ARG A 76 13.85 -15.59 5.72
CA ARG A 76 12.52 -15.31 6.31
C ARG A 76 12.39 -15.76 7.77
N GLU A 77 13.38 -16.47 8.31
CA GLU A 77 13.29 -17.17 9.60
C GLU A 77 13.21 -16.20 10.78
N SER A 78 13.81 -15.02 10.64
CA SER A 78 13.80 -14.01 11.70
C SER A 78 12.47 -13.28 11.82
N VAL A 79 12.05 -13.00 13.06
CA VAL A 79 10.88 -12.13 13.33
C VAL A 79 11.03 -10.73 12.70
N LEU A 80 12.28 -10.27 12.51
CA LEU A 80 12.56 -9.01 11.82
C LEU A 80 12.07 -9.01 10.36
N PHE A 81 11.89 -10.18 9.73
CA PHE A 81 11.32 -10.26 8.39
C PHE A 81 9.87 -9.75 8.34
N ALA A 82 9.11 -9.88 9.43
CA ALA A 82 7.79 -9.28 9.56
C ALA A 82 7.84 -7.74 9.37
N LEU A 83 8.86 -7.08 9.91
CA LEU A 83 9.08 -5.64 9.72
C LEU A 83 9.53 -5.30 8.30
N VAL A 84 10.30 -6.17 7.65
CA VAL A 84 10.64 -6.01 6.22
C VAL A 84 9.39 -6.04 5.35
N MET A 85 8.46 -6.97 5.63
CA MET A 85 7.17 -7.03 4.93
C MET A 85 6.30 -5.79 5.18
N ALA A 86 6.26 -5.32 6.42
CA ALA A 86 5.45 -4.16 6.82
C ALA A 86 6.03 -2.82 6.31
N ALA A 87 7.33 -2.72 6.11
CA ALA A 87 8.03 -1.48 5.80
C ALA A 87 7.50 -0.75 4.56
N PRO A 88 7.29 -1.38 3.38
CA PRO A 88 6.74 -0.68 2.21
C PRO A 88 5.28 -0.26 2.40
N VAL A 89 4.50 -1.02 3.18
CA VAL A 89 3.10 -0.67 3.52
C VAL A 89 3.07 0.52 4.46
N MET A 90 3.92 0.52 5.49
CA MET A 90 4.11 1.64 6.42
C MET A 90 4.54 2.90 5.68
N GLY A 91 5.54 2.79 4.77
CA GLY A 91 6.00 3.90 3.96
C GLY A 91 4.90 4.49 3.07
N HIS A 92 3.97 3.67 2.55
CA HIS A 92 2.84 4.15 1.78
C HIS A 92 1.77 4.83 2.64
N ALA A 93 1.44 4.26 3.79
CA ALA A 93 0.43 4.80 4.70
C ALA A 93 0.92 6.07 5.42
N PHE A 94 2.20 6.11 5.80
CA PHE A 94 2.85 7.21 6.51
C PHE A 94 4.05 7.72 5.70
N SER A 95 3.77 8.33 4.55
CA SER A 95 4.78 8.71 3.58
C SER A 95 5.59 9.93 4.03
N VAL A 96 6.90 9.75 4.18
CA VAL A 96 7.85 10.88 4.42
C VAL A 96 7.83 11.85 3.23
N TYR A 97 7.68 11.33 2.01
CA TYR A 97 7.55 12.16 0.81
C TYR A 97 6.33 13.09 0.90
N TYR A 98 5.20 12.59 1.36
CA TYR A 98 4.00 13.38 1.57
C TYR A 98 4.22 14.47 2.65
N PHE A 99 4.85 14.13 3.77
CA PHE A 99 5.20 15.10 4.81
C PHE A 99 6.14 16.20 4.30
N TYR A 100 7.15 15.81 3.52
CA TYR A 100 8.06 16.77 2.88
C TYR A 100 7.32 17.72 1.94
N MET A 101 6.45 17.22 1.08
CA MET A 101 5.65 18.03 0.16
C MET A 101 4.72 18.98 0.89
N LYS A 102 4.05 18.50 1.94
CA LYS A 102 3.21 19.31 2.83
C LYS A 102 4.01 20.45 3.49
N PHE A 103 5.17 20.11 4.05
CA PHE A 103 6.06 21.10 4.65
C PHE A 103 6.54 22.15 3.63
N ARG A 104 7.01 21.70 2.48
CA ARG A 104 7.49 22.57 1.41
C ARG A 104 6.40 23.56 0.96
N MET A 105 5.19 23.08 0.74
CA MET A 105 4.08 23.97 0.34
C MET A 105 3.74 24.97 1.44
N LYS A 106 3.64 24.52 2.68
CA LYS A 106 3.26 25.37 3.80
C LYS A 106 4.29 26.48 4.10
N TYR A 107 5.60 26.14 4.07
CA TYR A 107 6.63 27.02 4.61
C TYR A 107 7.52 27.68 3.54
N ILE A 108 7.73 27.04 2.39
CA ILE A 108 8.63 27.53 1.34
C ILE A 108 7.87 28.34 0.29
N ASN A 109 6.77 27.78 -0.25
CA ASN A 109 6.04 28.44 -1.34
C ASN A 109 5.04 29.49 -0.87
N ARG A 110 4.78 29.61 0.44
CA ARG A 110 3.81 30.58 1.02
C ARG A 110 2.45 30.59 0.30
N GLU A 111 2.05 29.50 -0.32
CA GLU A 111 0.76 29.44 -1.02
C GLU A 111 -0.40 29.50 -0.01
N LYS A 112 -1.23 30.55 -0.16
CA LYS A 112 -2.42 30.78 0.66
C LYS A 112 -3.50 29.70 0.49
N ASN A 113 -3.45 28.94 -0.60
CA ASN A 113 -4.40 27.85 -0.92
C ASN A 113 -3.67 26.50 -0.94
N MET A 114 -3.48 25.89 0.24
CA MET A 114 -3.10 24.48 0.29
C MET A 114 -4.25 23.64 -0.29
N PRO A 115 -3.96 22.70 -1.22
CA PRO A 115 -4.94 21.71 -1.63
C PRO A 115 -5.56 21.03 -0.40
N HIS A 116 -6.87 20.85 -0.36
CA HIS A 116 -7.60 20.24 0.76
C HIS A 116 -7.01 18.89 1.21
N VAL A 117 -6.41 18.15 0.30
CA VAL A 117 -5.68 16.90 0.53
C VAL A 117 -4.60 16.99 1.60
N PHE A 118 -3.89 18.11 1.67
CA PHE A 118 -2.84 18.32 2.65
C PHE A 118 -3.38 18.90 3.98
N ALA A 119 -4.64 19.37 3.99
CA ALA A 119 -5.29 19.94 5.17
C ALA A 119 -5.91 18.88 6.09
N ASP A 120 -6.44 17.79 5.53
CA ASP A 120 -7.38 16.88 6.23
C ASP A 120 -6.74 15.68 6.96
N GLY A 121 -5.52 15.82 7.46
CA GLY A 121 -4.92 14.76 8.28
C GLY A 121 -4.46 13.51 7.50
N ASN A 122 -4.65 13.44 6.19
CA ASN A 122 -4.11 12.36 5.36
C ASN A 122 -2.58 12.32 5.46
N THR A 123 -2.03 11.14 5.64
CA THR A 123 -0.58 10.91 5.78
C THR A 123 0.00 10.12 4.61
N GLY A 124 -0.85 9.57 3.78
CA GLY A 124 -0.48 8.72 2.63
C GLY A 124 -1.69 8.05 2.02
N GLY A 125 -1.51 6.88 1.42
CA GLY A 125 -2.57 6.08 0.80
C GLY A 125 -2.99 4.88 1.66
N LYS A 126 -4.06 4.21 1.26
CA LYS A 126 -4.63 3.03 1.96
C LYS A 126 -3.81 1.75 1.84
N ALA A 127 -2.70 1.76 1.11
CA ALA A 127 -1.70 0.69 0.97
C ALA A 127 -2.22 -0.70 0.49
N ILE A 128 -3.46 -0.82 0.01
CA ILE A 128 -4.04 -2.12 -0.40
C ILE A 128 -3.23 -2.73 -1.55
N ALA A 129 -2.96 -1.99 -2.64
CA ALA A 129 -2.19 -2.49 -3.77
C ALA A 129 -0.75 -2.85 -3.38
N VAL A 130 -0.14 -2.08 -2.48
CA VAL A 130 1.20 -2.37 -1.93
C VAL A 130 1.20 -3.69 -1.17
N SER A 131 0.14 -3.97 -0.38
CA SER A 131 0.01 -5.23 0.36
C SER A 131 -0.05 -6.45 -0.58
N PHE A 132 -0.74 -6.34 -1.73
CA PHE A 132 -0.68 -7.38 -2.76
C PHE A 132 0.75 -7.57 -3.28
N GLY A 133 1.48 -6.48 -3.52
CA GLY A 133 2.88 -6.52 -3.93
C GLY A 133 3.78 -7.21 -2.90
N VAL A 134 3.61 -6.90 -1.61
CA VAL A 134 4.33 -7.55 -0.50
C VAL A 134 4.07 -9.06 -0.49
N MET A 135 2.80 -9.49 -0.58
CA MET A 135 2.47 -10.92 -0.60
C MET A 135 3.02 -11.63 -1.85
N LEU A 136 3.02 -10.95 -3.01
CA LEU A 136 3.67 -11.46 -4.22
C LEU A 136 5.19 -11.61 -4.05
N GLY A 137 5.82 -10.73 -3.27
CA GLY A 137 7.26 -10.78 -2.95
C GLY A 137 7.68 -12.01 -2.14
N LEU A 138 6.74 -12.78 -1.60
CA LEU A 138 7.01 -14.04 -0.91
C LEU A 138 7.20 -15.23 -1.86
N TYR A 139 7.12 -15.02 -3.19
CA TYR A 139 7.33 -16.10 -4.16
C TYR A 139 8.61 -16.91 -3.83
N PRO A 140 8.62 -18.26 -3.93
CA PRO A 140 7.56 -19.12 -4.50
C PRO A 140 6.38 -19.46 -3.55
N ASP A 141 6.38 -19.03 -2.30
CA ASP A 141 5.25 -19.22 -1.41
C ASP A 141 4.10 -18.26 -1.80
N THR A 142 3.12 -18.81 -2.53
CA THR A 142 1.98 -18.04 -3.03
C THR A 142 0.78 -18.06 -2.08
N MET A 143 0.83 -18.83 -0.99
CA MET A 143 -0.32 -19.02 -0.09
C MET A 143 -0.82 -17.68 0.50
N PRO A 144 0.03 -16.77 1.03
CA PRO A 144 -0.42 -15.49 1.55
C PRO A 144 -1.12 -14.63 0.50
N LEU A 145 -0.58 -14.60 -0.73
CA LEU A 145 -1.19 -13.88 -1.85
C LEU A 145 -2.54 -14.48 -2.24
N THR A 146 -2.63 -15.80 -2.33
CA THR A 146 -3.87 -16.52 -2.67
C THR A 146 -4.98 -16.23 -1.66
N ILE A 147 -4.66 -16.25 -0.36
CA ILE A 147 -5.61 -15.90 0.71
C ILE A 147 -6.11 -14.46 0.52
N LEU A 148 -5.19 -13.50 0.30
CA LEU A 148 -5.57 -12.10 0.13
C LEU A 148 -6.45 -11.89 -1.10
N ILE A 149 -6.10 -12.50 -2.26
CA ILE A 149 -6.91 -12.44 -3.49
C ILE A 149 -8.29 -13.05 -3.24
N ALA A 150 -8.36 -14.26 -2.68
CA ALA A 150 -9.61 -14.96 -2.44
C ALA A 150 -10.55 -14.15 -1.52
N CYS A 151 -10.04 -13.65 -0.40
CA CYS A 151 -10.82 -12.81 0.52
C CYS A 151 -11.30 -11.53 -0.17
N TYR A 152 -10.41 -10.84 -0.88
CA TYR A 152 -10.76 -9.58 -1.53
C TYR A 152 -11.82 -9.76 -2.62
N LEU A 153 -11.71 -10.79 -3.45
CA LEU A 153 -12.71 -11.12 -4.48
C LEU A 153 -14.03 -11.58 -3.84
N PHE A 154 -13.98 -12.42 -2.81
CA PHE A 154 -15.18 -12.89 -2.11
C PHE A 154 -16.01 -11.73 -1.56
N PHE A 155 -15.40 -10.82 -0.80
CA PHE A 155 -16.09 -9.67 -0.22
C PHE A 155 -16.47 -8.58 -1.22
N SER A 156 -15.76 -8.52 -2.37
CA SER A 156 -16.04 -7.52 -3.42
C SER A 156 -17.11 -7.99 -4.40
N LEU A 157 -17.08 -9.26 -4.83
CA LEU A 157 -17.92 -9.76 -5.92
C LEU A 157 -19.09 -10.62 -5.42
N ILE A 158 -18.86 -11.46 -4.39
CA ILE A 158 -19.88 -12.38 -3.87
C ILE A 158 -20.75 -11.68 -2.84
N LEU A 159 -20.17 -11.21 -1.73
CA LEU A 159 -20.90 -10.49 -0.68
C LEU A 159 -21.18 -9.03 -1.02
N ARG A 160 -20.48 -8.47 -2.01
CA ARG A 160 -20.69 -7.12 -2.56
C ARG A 160 -20.78 -6.03 -1.48
N ILE A 161 -19.84 -6.03 -0.54
CA ILE A 161 -19.79 -5.03 0.53
C ILE A 161 -19.54 -3.66 -0.10
N LYS A 162 -20.55 -2.80 -0.09
CA LYS A 162 -20.52 -1.48 -0.75
C LYS A 162 -19.51 -0.51 -0.12
N SER A 163 -19.45 -0.47 1.21
CA SER A 163 -18.53 0.41 1.93
C SER A 163 -17.10 -0.08 1.77
N HIS A 164 -16.24 0.75 1.19
CA HIS A 164 -14.84 0.44 0.96
C HIS A 164 -14.11 0.15 2.29
N ALA A 165 -14.32 0.97 3.32
CA ALA A 165 -13.70 0.79 4.63
C ALA A 165 -14.12 -0.53 5.28
N ARG A 166 -15.44 -0.83 5.34
CA ARG A 166 -15.94 -2.09 5.91
C ARG A 166 -15.41 -3.31 5.15
N ARG A 167 -15.37 -3.24 3.82
CA ARG A 167 -14.81 -4.32 3.00
C ARG A 167 -13.34 -4.55 3.33
N THR A 168 -12.54 -3.51 3.46
CA THR A 168 -11.12 -3.60 3.81
C THR A 168 -10.93 -4.24 5.18
N ILE A 169 -11.66 -3.78 6.21
CA ILE A 169 -11.60 -4.32 7.57
C ILE A 169 -11.90 -5.82 7.58
N ILE A 170 -13.01 -6.22 6.96
CA ILE A 170 -13.42 -7.63 6.93
C ILE A 170 -12.44 -8.48 6.13
N THR A 171 -11.94 -7.97 4.99
CA THR A 171 -10.95 -8.67 4.17
C THR A 171 -9.67 -8.93 4.96
N PHE A 172 -9.05 -7.91 5.53
CA PHE A 172 -7.79 -8.06 6.23
C PHE A 172 -7.94 -8.82 7.56
N GLY A 173 -9.07 -8.69 8.25
CA GLY A 173 -9.41 -9.53 9.39
C GLY A 173 -9.50 -11.02 9.02
N SER A 174 -10.15 -11.34 7.89
CA SER A 174 -10.23 -12.71 7.37
C SER A 174 -8.87 -13.23 6.91
N VAL A 175 -8.04 -12.37 6.31
CA VAL A 175 -6.66 -12.72 5.91
C VAL A 175 -5.83 -13.11 7.14
N ILE A 176 -5.92 -12.37 8.25
CA ILE A 176 -5.27 -12.76 9.51
C ILE A 176 -5.74 -14.15 9.94
N ALA A 177 -7.06 -14.34 10.07
CA ALA A 177 -7.63 -15.60 10.55
C ALA A 177 -7.19 -16.79 9.69
N LEU A 178 -7.29 -16.69 8.36
CA LEU A 178 -6.90 -17.77 7.45
C LEU A 178 -5.39 -18.00 7.44
N SER A 179 -4.59 -16.94 7.58
CA SER A 179 -3.13 -17.08 7.63
C SER A 179 -2.65 -17.90 8.83
N LEU A 180 -3.34 -17.84 9.96
CA LEU A 180 -3.02 -18.66 11.14
C LEU A 180 -3.16 -20.17 10.88
N PHE A 181 -4.01 -20.59 9.92
CA PHE A 181 -4.22 -21.99 9.57
C PHE A 181 -3.38 -22.47 8.39
N PHE A 182 -3.16 -21.60 7.40
CA PHE A 182 -2.60 -22.02 6.12
C PHE A 182 -1.16 -21.57 5.90
N VAL A 183 -0.66 -20.56 6.61
CA VAL A 183 0.72 -20.07 6.49
C VAL A 183 1.59 -20.75 7.54
N LYS A 184 2.74 -21.29 7.11
CA LYS A 184 3.64 -22.06 8.01
C LYS A 184 4.64 -21.16 8.74
N GLU A 185 5.13 -20.13 8.12
CA GLU A 185 6.20 -19.28 8.63
C GLU A 185 5.65 -18.22 9.61
N LYS A 186 6.05 -18.31 10.87
CA LYS A 186 5.63 -17.37 11.93
C LYS A 186 5.97 -15.91 11.60
N SER A 187 7.13 -15.66 11.04
CA SER A 187 7.57 -14.32 10.61
C SER A 187 6.61 -13.72 9.58
N VAL A 188 6.15 -14.53 8.61
CA VAL A 188 5.17 -14.12 7.58
C VAL A 188 3.82 -13.83 8.21
N ILE A 189 3.35 -14.68 9.15
CA ILE A 189 2.10 -14.45 9.89
C ILE A 189 2.17 -13.12 10.64
N PHE A 190 3.25 -12.86 11.37
CA PHE A 190 3.44 -11.57 12.06
C PHE A 190 3.46 -10.39 11.09
N GLY A 191 4.11 -10.55 9.94
CA GLY A 191 4.10 -9.54 8.87
C GLY A 191 2.68 -9.25 8.37
N ILE A 192 1.87 -10.28 8.11
CA ILE A 192 0.47 -10.15 7.69
C ILE A 192 -0.36 -9.42 8.76
N ILE A 193 -0.16 -9.75 10.03
CA ILE A 193 -0.86 -9.09 11.15
C ILE A 193 -0.52 -7.60 11.16
N ILE A 194 0.77 -7.25 11.13
CA ILE A 194 1.21 -5.82 11.15
C ILE A 194 0.65 -5.07 9.94
N ILE A 195 0.75 -5.65 8.74
CA ILE A 195 0.21 -5.05 7.51
C ILE A 195 -1.29 -4.81 7.64
N SER A 196 -2.02 -5.79 8.16
CA SER A 196 -3.47 -5.69 8.30
C SER A 196 -3.86 -4.55 9.24
N PHE A 197 -3.15 -4.35 10.34
CA PHE A 197 -3.39 -3.23 11.26
C PHE A 197 -3.05 -1.86 10.64
N ILE A 198 -2.08 -1.80 9.72
CA ILE A 198 -1.75 -0.54 9.02
C ILE A 198 -2.84 -0.18 8.00
N VAL A 199 -3.45 -1.19 7.34
CA VAL A 199 -4.40 -1.00 6.23
C VAL A 199 -5.83 -0.77 6.74
N ILE A 200 -6.17 -1.26 7.92
CA ILE A 200 -7.49 -1.09 8.58
C ILE A 200 -7.62 0.31 9.17
#